data_5644717139626bc14a9efd90affe74d6
#
_entry.id   5644717139626bc14a9efd90affe74d6
#
_cell.length_a   1.000
_cell.length_b   1.000
_cell.length_c   1.000
_cell.angle_alpha   90.00
_cell.angle_beta   90.00
_cell.angle_gamma   90.00
#
_symmetry.space_group_name_H-M   'P 1'
#
loop_
_entity.id
_entity.type
_entity.pdbx_description
1 polymer ?
#
loop_
_entity_poly.entity_id
_entity_poly.type
_entity_poly.pdbx_seq_one_letter_code
_entity_poly.pdbx_strand_id
1 'polypeptide(L)'
;MLRKLILIIVFLSPLFSFSQDSKAPNIIMMIGDGMGLSQISSGMYSNNNYTSLERSQHVGLIKTHSFDNLVTDSAASGTAMSSGVKTYNRVVGMDENFIPVKSILEISRDKGYMTAIIATSTIVHATPASYYSKVKSRYDYNEIASQLSKSNINFFVGGGEKYFNDRRDKRNLMNEMDDYSFANSLENFIEINSNKIGFLTYYDDPIGKHEGRKPSLEDMVQATIKKLKSFNKPFFLLVEGSQIDWGGHDNDSEHVISEMLEFDRTVGKVFNFAEKDKNTTVVITADHETGGLSIVDGNLEDSKVVNKYVSEDHTATMVPIFSLGPYSSLFNGIYDNTEIFDKLEAIIIK
;
A
#
# COMPACT_ATOMS: atom_id res chain seq x y z
N MET A 1 1.45 -57.86 58.45
CA MET A 1 1.89 -57.47 57.14
C MET A 1 0.72 -56.78 56.39
N LEU A 2 0.66 -55.44 56.44
CA LEU A 2 -0.40 -54.66 55.80
C LEU A 2 0.12 -54.23 54.44
N ARG A 3 -0.44 -54.72 53.33
CA ARG A 3 -0.17 -54.26 51.98
C ARG A 3 -0.94 -52.92 51.71
N LYS A 4 -0.22 -51.84 51.58
CA LYS A 4 -0.78 -50.53 51.13
C LYS A 4 -1.06 -50.61 49.65
N LEU A 5 -2.33 -50.51 49.30
CA LEU A 5 -2.79 -50.37 47.92
C LEU A 5 -2.64 -48.82 47.50
N ILE A 6 -1.74 -48.50 46.59
CA ILE A 6 -1.61 -47.15 46.07
C ILE A 6 -2.55 -47.06 44.86
N LEU A 7 -3.61 -46.28 44.99
CA LEU A 7 -4.54 -45.96 43.92
C LEU A 7 -3.96 -44.78 43.10
N ILE A 8 -3.49 -45.05 41.90
CA ILE A 8 -3.07 -44.01 40.95
C ILE A 8 -4.31 -43.52 40.21
N ILE A 9 -4.79 -42.32 40.57
CA ILE A 9 -5.85 -41.63 39.84
C ILE A 9 -5.20 -40.87 38.67
N VAL A 10 -5.34 -41.41 37.46
CA VAL A 10 -4.94 -40.72 36.21
C VAL A 10 -6.03 -39.72 35.86
N PHE A 11 -5.76 -38.44 36.05
CA PHE A 11 -6.60 -37.36 35.54
C PHE A 11 -6.42 -37.26 34.01
N LEU A 12 -7.32 -37.85 33.24
CA LEU A 12 -7.49 -37.55 31.83
C LEU A 12 -8.14 -36.17 31.70
N SER A 13 -7.32 -35.14 31.58
CA SER A 13 -7.80 -33.83 31.13
C SER A 13 -8.19 -33.95 29.66
N PRO A 14 -9.45 -33.66 29.25
CA PRO A 14 -9.78 -33.59 27.83
C PRO A 14 -9.03 -32.39 27.23
N LEU A 15 -8.05 -32.65 26.38
CA LEU A 15 -7.47 -31.65 25.48
C LEU A 15 -8.57 -31.27 24.48
N PHE A 16 -9.39 -30.28 24.83
CA PHE A 16 -10.19 -29.57 23.87
C PHE A 16 -9.22 -28.73 22.98
N SER A 17 -8.73 -29.36 21.93
CA SER A 17 -8.21 -28.60 20.79
C SER A 17 -9.41 -27.86 20.18
N PHE A 18 -9.61 -26.63 20.60
CA PHE A 18 -10.38 -25.69 19.81
C PHE A 18 -9.54 -25.41 18.55
N SER A 19 -9.77 -26.15 17.49
CA SER A 19 -9.49 -25.68 16.15
C SER A 19 -10.44 -24.51 15.94
N GLN A 20 -9.99 -23.32 16.31
CA GLN A 20 -10.61 -22.11 15.87
C GLN A 20 -10.31 -22.07 14.37
N ASP A 21 -11.31 -22.31 13.51
CA ASP A 21 -11.25 -21.97 12.11
C ASP A 21 -10.97 -20.47 12.03
N SER A 22 -9.70 -20.10 12.09
CA SER A 22 -9.28 -18.71 12.03
C SER A 22 -9.55 -18.25 10.62
N LYS A 23 -10.59 -17.40 10.47
CA LYS A 23 -10.89 -16.75 9.19
C LYS A 23 -9.63 -16.08 8.70
N ALA A 24 -9.25 -16.33 7.43
CA ALA A 24 -8.09 -15.70 6.83
C ALA A 24 -8.14 -14.17 7.03
N PRO A 25 -7.04 -13.52 7.47
CA PRO A 25 -7.06 -12.10 7.81
C PRO A 25 -7.19 -11.23 6.55
N ASN A 26 -7.80 -10.06 6.71
CA ASN A 26 -7.68 -9.00 5.72
C ASN A 26 -6.28 -8.39 5.82
N ILE A 27 -5.76 -7.90 4.70
CA ILE A 27 -4.48 -7.19 4.62
C ILE A 27 -4.71 -5.83 3.97
N ILE A 28 -4.23 -4.78 4.62
CA ILE A 28 -4.16 -3.44 4.04
C ILE A 28 -2.69 -3.01 4.05
N MET A 29 -2.11 -2.93 2.86
CA MET A 29 -0.77 -2.39 2.63
C MET A 29 -0.89 -0.94 2.20
N MET A 30 -0.27 -0.02 2.93
CA MET A 30 -0.26 1.40 2.63
C MET A 30 1.16 1.86 2.33
N ILE A 31 1.36 2.54 1.22
CA ILE A 31 2.66 3.09 0.79
C ILE A 31 2.51 4.59 0.65
N GLY A 32 3.27 5.36 1.43
CA GLY A 32 3.51 6.76 1.17
C GLY A 32 4.75 6.87 0.27
N ASP A 33 4.56 7.14 -1.01
CA ASP A 33 5.67 7.28 -1.95
C ASP A 33 6.56 8.46 -1.53
N GLY A 34 7.87 8.23 -1.41
CA GLY A 34 8.81 9.23 -0.94
C GLY A 34 8.76 9.57 0.56
N MET A 35 7.99 8.82 1.35
CA MET A 35 7.68 9.10 2.76
C MET A 35 8.80 8.64 3.72
N GLY A 36 9.86 9.40 3.84
CA GLY A 36 10.86 9.20 4.90
C GLY A 36 10.41 9.72 6.27
N LEU A 37 11.25 9.53 7.28
CA LEU A 37 10.98 10.01 8.65
C LEU A 37 10.82 11.54 8.73
N SER A 38 11.53 12.28 7.90
CA SER A 38 11.44 13.75 7.88
C SER A 38 10.10 14.23 7.30
N GLN A 39 9.59 13.57 6.25
CA GLN A 39 8.26 13.85 5.70
C GLN A 39 7.16 13.59 6.73
N ILE A 40 7.23 12.45 7.44
CA ILE A 40 6.32 12.12 8.54
C ILE A 40 6.39 13.18 9.63
N SER A 41 7.60 13.55 10.06
CA SER A 41 7.80 14.54 11.12
C SER A 41 7.30 15.92 10.69
N SER A 42 7.50 16.31 9.42
CA SER A 42 7.00 17.58 8.89
C SER A 42 5.46 17.63 8.92
N GLY A 43 4.79 16.57 8.49
CA GLY A 43 3.33 16.44 8.61
C GLY A 43 2.85 16.44 10.05
N MET A 44 3.51 15.70 10.96
CA MET A 44 3.17 15.63 12.37
C MET A 44 3.25 17.00 13.06
N TYR A 45 4.36 17.73 12.92
CA TYR A 45 4.52 19.06 13.53
C TYR A 45 3.55 20.08 12.93
N SER A 46 3.22 19.98 11.65
CA SER A 46 2.19 20.79 11.00
C SER A 46 0.76 20.42 11.42
N ASN A 47 0.59 19.38 12.21
CA ASN A 47 -0.69 18.87 12.74
C ASN A 47 -0.72 18.86 14.27
N ASN A 48 -0.34 19.95 14.91
CA ASN A 48 -0.32 20.07 16.37
C ASN A 48 0.49 18.97 17.07
N ASN A 49 1.62 18.56 16.48
CA ASN A 49 2.49 17.50 16.99
C ASN A 49 1.76 16.16 17.19
N TYR A 50 0.89 15.81 16.25
CA TYR A 50 0.12 14.56 16.29
C TYR A 50 0.16 13.85 14.94
N THR A 51 0.34 12.53 14.98
CA THR A 51 0.17 11.63 13.81
C THR A 51 -0.60 10.37 14.19
N SER A 52 -1.46 9.89 13.31
CA SER A 52 -2.16 8.62 13.46
C SER A 52 -1.21 7.43 13.57
N LEU A 53 0.01 7.55 13.04
CA LEU A 53 1.06 6.53 13.10
C LEU A 53 1.50 6.19 14.53
N GLU A 54 1.30 7.09 15.51
CA GLU A 54 1.56 6.84 16.94
C GLU A 54 0.76 5.65 17.51
N ARG A 55 -0.35 5.29 16.85
CA ARG A 55 -1.19 4.15 17.23
C ARG A 55 -0.65 2.80 16.77
N SER A 56 0.44 2.78 16.02
CA SER A 56 1.07 1.55 15.53
C SER A 56 1.52 0.67 16.70
N GLN A 57 1.28 -0.63 16.59
CA GLN A 57 1.68 -1.60 17.61
C GLN A 57 3.16 -1.99 17.48
N HIS A 58 3.67 -1.97 16.24
CA HIS A 58 5.04 -2.36 15.93
C HIS A 58 5.64 -1.43 14.89
N VAL A 59 6.93 -1.16 15.03
CA VAL A 59 7.71 -0.28 14.15
C VAL A 59 9.03 -0.97 13.77
N GLY A 60 9.42 -0.81 12.52
CA GLY A 60 10.72 -1.26 12.01
C GLY A 60 11.28 -0.25 11.02
N LEU A 61 12.42 -0.58 10.42
CA LEU A 61 13.07 0.17 9.35
C LEU A 61 13.39 -0.78 8.19
N ILE A 62 13.27 -0.30 6.96
CA ILE A 62 13.62 -1.09 5.78
C ILE A 62 14.70 -0.42 4.94
N LYS A 63 15.57 -1.27 4.38
CA LYS A 63 16.57 -0.88 3.38
C LYS A 63 15.92 -0.91 2.01
N THR A 64 16.10 0.14 1.21
CA THR A 64 15.33 0.39 -0.01
C THR A 64 16.11 0.19 -1.31
N HIS A 65 17.45 0.03 -1.27
CA HIS A 65 18.29 -0.06 -2.48
C HIS A 65 17.72 -0.98 -3.56
N SER A 66 17.93 -0.65 -4.82
CA SER A 66 17.59 -1.53 -5.96
C SER A 66 18.67 -2.61 -6.16
N PHE A 67 18.60 -3.38 -7.23
CA PHE A 67 19.54 -4.47 -7.47
C PHE A 67 21.00 -3.96 -7.59
N ASP A 68 21.21 -2.88 -8.34
CA ASP A 68 22.52 -2.36 -8.68
C ASP A 68 22.76 -0.92 -8.23
N ASN A 69 21.76 -0.24 -7.69
CA ASN A 69 21.86 1.15 -7.24
C ASN A 69 21.54 1.31 -5.76
N LEU A 70 22.34 2.14 -5.08
CA LEU A 70 22.09 2.52 -3.69
C LEU A 70 20.76 3.28 -3.56
N VAL A 71 20.47 4.17 -4.52
CA VAL A 71 19.24 4.93 -4.59
C VAL A 71 18.25 4.21 -5.53
N THR A 72 17.15 3.75 -4.97
CA THR A 72 16.08 3.07 -5.70
C THR A 72 15.14 4.05 -6.40
N ASP A 73 14.35 3.55 -7.34
CA ASP A 73 13.10 4.20 -7.77
C ASP A 73 11.87 3.40 -7.28
N SER A 74 10.68 3.97 -7.43
CA SER A 74 9.43 3.34 -7.00
C SER A 74 9.14 2.01 -7.71
N ALA A 75 9.62 1.84 -8.97
CA ALA A 75 9.42 0.59 -9.72
C ALA A 75 10.21 -0.58 -9.09
N ALA A 76 11.50 -0.36 -8.81
CA ALA A 76 12.36 -1.38 -8.20
C ALA A 76 11.96 -1.65 -6.74
N SER A 77 11.65 -0.61 -5.96
CA SER A 77 11.23 -0.78 -4.57
C SER A 77 9.83 -1.40 -4.47
N GLY A 78 8.88 -0.96 -5.28
CA GLY A 78 7.56 -1.57 -5.37
C GLY A 78 7.62 -3.05 -5.77
N THR A 79 8.50 -3.40 -6.73
CA THR A 79 8.75 -4.81 -7.11
C THR A 79 9.35 -5.61 -5.95
N ALA A 80 10.30 -5.04 -5.21
CA ALA A 80 10.87 -5.70 -4.04
C ALA A 80 9.80 -6.00 -2.97
N MET A 81 8.97 -5.03 -2.63
CA MET A 81 7.90 -5.18 -1.65
C MET A 81 6.78 -6.12 -2.13
N SER A 82 6.45 -6.07 -3.43
CA SER A 82 5.36 -6.87 -3.99
C SER A 82 5.73 -8.32 -4.31
N SER A 83 7.00 -8.61 -4.58
CA SER A 83 7.42 -9.90 -5.17
C SER A 83 8.67 -10.52 -4.52
N GLY A 84 9.27 -9.88 -3.52
CA GLY A 84 10.38 -10.43 -2.74
C GLY A 84 11.72 -10.48 -3.47
N VAL A 85 11.88 -9.79 -4.59
CA VAL A 85 13.11 -9.79 -5.39
C VAL A 85 13.61 -8.38 -5.66
N LYS A 86 14.93 -8.22 -5.73
CA LYS A 86 15.54 -6.98 -6.24
C LYS A 86 15.53 -6.96 -7.76
N THR A 87 15.36 -5.77 -8.32
CA THR A 87 15.45 -5.51 -9.75
C THR A 87 16.13 -4.17 -10.03
N TYR A 88 16.37 -3.87 -11.29
CA TYR A 88 16.92 -2.58 -11.71
C TYR A 88 15.88 -1.47 -11.59
N ASN A 89 16.35 -0.25 -11.36
CA ASN A 89 15.48 0.92 -11.44
C ASN A 89 14.71 0.94 -12.77
N ARG A 90 13.45 1.36 -12.73
CA ARG A 90 12.47 1.41 -13.83
C ARG A 90 11.85 0.06 -14.23
N VAL A 91 12.36 -1.06 -13.77
CA VAL A 91 11.80 -2.40 -14.06
C VAL A 91 10.65 -2.69 -13.10
N VAL A 92 9.54 -3.18 -13.63
CA VAL A 92 8.30 -3.45 -12.88
C VAL A 92 7.99 -4.94 -12.91
N GLY A 93 7.89 -5.57 -11.75
CA GLY A 93 7.39 -6.95 -11.58
C GLY A 93 8.24 -8.02 -12.25
N MET A 94 9.54 -7.77 -12.44
CA MET A 94 10.53 -8.72 -12.98
C MET A 94 11.74 -8.76 -12.06
N ASP A 95 12.48 -9.88 -12.06
CA ASP A 95 13.75 -10.02 -11.37
C ASP A 95 14.93 -9.35 -12.11
N GLU A 96 16.14 -9.51 -11.61
CA GLU A 96 17.38 -8.99 -12.21
C GLU A 96 17.72 -9.62 -13.57
N ASN A 97 17.10 -10.74 -13.93
CA ASN A 97 17.23 -11.39 -15.23
C ASN A 97 16.08 -11.03 -16.18
N PHE A 98 15.23 -10.07 -15.79
CA PHE A 98 14.00 -9.67 -16.51
C PHE A 98 12.99 -10.83 -16.65
N ILE A 99 12.99 -11.78 -15.72
CA ILE A 99 12.00 -12.84 -15.63
C ILE A 99 10.80 -12.33 -14.82
N PRO A 100 9.56 -12.41 -15.35
CA PRO A 100 8.36 -12.04 -14.62
C PRO A 100 8.22 -12.78 -13.28
N VAL A 101 7.96 -12.06 -12.20
CA VAL A 101 7.77 -12.61 -10.86
C VAL A 101 6.35 -12.39 -10.38
N LYS A 102 5.83 -13.31 -9.57
CA LYS A 102 4.47 -13.24 -9.06
C LYS A 102 4.39 -12.30 -7.87
N SER A 103 3.44 -11.37 -7.88
CA SER A 103 3.25 -10.45 -6.77
C SER A 103 2.39 -11.02 -5.65
N ILE A 104 2.51 -10.46 -4.46
CA ILE A 104 1.68 -10.80 -3.30
C ILE A 104 0.19 -10.56 -3.56
N LEU A 105 -0.18 -9.56 -4.35
CA LEU A 105 -1.56 -9.33 -4.75
C LEU A 105 -2.08 -10.43 -5.67
N GLU A 106 -1.27 -10.91 -6.62
CA GLU A 106 -1.61 -12.04 -7.48
C GLU A 106 -1.72 -13.34 -6.68
N ILE A 107 -0.85 -13.56 -5.68
CA ILE A 107 -0.95 -14.69 -4.76
C ILE A 107 -2.24 -14.60 -3.94
N SER A 108 -2.56 -13.43 -3.40
CA SER A 108 -3.80 -13.21 -2.65
C SER A 108 -5.04 -13.52 -3.49
N ARG A 109 -5.10 -13.01 -4.72
CA ARG A 109 -6.17 -13.33 -5.68
C ARG A 109 -6.32 -14.84 -5.90
N ASP A 110 -5.20 -15.54 -6.15
CA ASP A 110 -5.21 -16.97 -6.40
C ASP A 110 -5.59 -17.81 -5.18
N LYS A 111 -5.46 -17.24 -3.98
CA LYS A 111 -5.96 -17.78 -2.71
C LYS A 111 -7.41 -17.41 -2.42
N GLY A 112 -8.09 -16.71 -3.35
CA GLY A 112 -9.52 -16.36 -3.24
C GLY A 112 -9.82 -15.09 -2.46
N TYR A 113 -8.81 -14.28 -2.13
CA TYR A 113 -9.00 -12.95 -1.56
C TYR A 113 -9.66 -12.02 -2.59
N MET A 114 -10.49 -11.11 -2.13
CA MET A 114 -10.82 -9.93 -2.91
C MET A 114 -9.60 -9.01 -2.96
N THR A 115 -9.33 -8.42 -4.12
CA THR A 115 -8.15 -7.57 -4.32
C THR A 115 -8.54 -6.17 -4.75
N ALA A 116 -7.87 -5.16 -4.19
CA ALA A 116 -8.08 -3.77 -4.60
C ALA A 116 -6.78 -2.96 -4.57
N ILE A 117 -6.71 -1.96 -5.45
CA ILE A 117 -5.61 -0.99 -5.52
C ILE A 117 -6.19 0.41 -5.58
N ILE A 118 -5.63 1.32 -4.78
CA ILE A 118 -5.96 2.75 -4.76
C ILE A 118 -4.67 3.55 -4.86
N ALA A 119 -4.62 4.56 -5.72
CA ALA A 119 -3.50 5.47 -5.84
C ALA A 119 -3.95 6.92 -6.01
N THR A 120 -3.16 7.86 -5.54
CA THR A 120 -3.33 9.29 -5.79
C THR A 120 -2.54 9.79 -7.00
N SER A 121 -1.96 8.87 -7.77
CA SER A 121 -1.39 9.03 -9.11
C SER A 121 -2.27 8.37 -10.17
N THR A 122 -1.76 8.26 -11.42
CA THR A 122 -2.35 7.32 -12.37
C THR A 122 -2.25 5.89 -11.83
N ILE A 123 -3.29 5.10 -12.04
CA ILE A 123 -3.31 3.69 -11.60
C ILE A 123 -2.24 2.84 -12.32
N VAL A 124 -1.66 3.34 -13.39
CA VAL A 124 -0.57 2.72 -14.15
C VAL A 124 0.82 3.21 -13.74
N HIS A 125 0.93 4.05 -12.70
CA HIS A 125 2.21 4.49 -12.14
C HIS A 125 2.98 3.30 -11.54
N ALA A 126 4.28 3.49 -11.31
CA ALA A 126 5.20 2.39 -10.97
C ALA A 126 4.80 1.58 -9.73
N THR A 127 4.42 2.27 -8.65
CA THR A 127 4.08 1.63 -7.38
C THR A 127 2.87 0.71 -7.50
N PRO A 128 1.67 1.18 -7.95
CA PRO A 128 0.55 0.27 -8.15
C PRO A 128 0.83 -0.79 -9.22
N ALA A 129 1.53 -0.43 -10.32
CA ALA A 129 1.87 -1.35 -11.40
C ALA A 129 2.71 -2.54 -10.93
N SER A 130 3.60 -2.36 -9.96
CA SER A 130 4.46 -3.42 -9.43
C SER A 130 3.67 -4.58 -8.78
N TYR A 131 2.40 -4.38 -8.46
CA TYR A 131 1.54 -5.40 -7.88
C TYR A 131 0.76 -6.22 -8.93
N TYR A 132 0.77 -5.82 -10.22
CA TYR A 132 0.00 -6.54 -11.25
C TYR A 132 0.68 -6.62 -12.62
N SER A 133 1.69 -5.79 -12.89
CA SER A 133 2.30 -5.67 -14.21
C SER A 133 3.74 -6.19 -14.24
N LYS A 134 4.20 -6.56 -15.45
CA LYS A 134 5.53 -7.11 -15.72
C LYS A 134 6.09 -6.43 -16.97
N VAL A 135 6.83 -5.34 -16.80
CA VAL A 135 7.42 -4.55 -17.89
C VAL A 135 8.86 -4.15 -17.57
N LYS A 136 9.68 -4.00 -18.61
CA LYS A 136 11.08 -3.56 -18.49
C LYS A 136 11.20 -2.05 -18.20
N SER A 137 10.13 -1.29 -18.39
CA SER A 137 10.13 0.14 -18.17
C SER A 137 8.82 0.61 -17.57
N ARG A 138 8.89 1.30 -16.42
CA ARG A 138 7.74 1.94 -15.77
C ARG A 138 7.02 2.98 -16.63
N TYR A 139 7.66 3.41 -17.71
CA TYR A 139 7.08 4.37 -18.66
C TYR A 139 6.27 3.71 -19.79
N ASP A 140 6.20 2.37 -19.80
CA ASP A 140 5.36 1.63 -20.75
C ASP A 140 3.87 1.63 -20.32
N TYR A 141 3.34 2.81 -19.98
CA TYR A 141 2.01 3.00 -19.42
C TYR A 141 0.89 2.29 -20.19
N ASN A 142 0.97 2.29 -21.53
CA ASN A 142 -0.02 1.60 -22.35
C ASN A 142 0.01 0.08 -22.19
N GLU A 143 1.20 -0.51 -22.02
CA GLU A 143 1.32 -1.94 -21.74
C GLU A 143 0.88 -2.26 -20.32
N ILE A 144 1.26 -1.41 -19.34
CA ILE A 144 0.82 -1.54 -17.95
C ILE A 144 -0.71 -1.52 -17.86
N ALA A 145 -1.39 -0.59 -18.54
CA ALA A 145 -2.85 -0.54 -18.63
C ALA A 145 -3.44 -1.80 -19.27
N SER A 146 -2.79 -2.31 -20.34
CA SER A 146 -3.21 -3.56 -21.00
C SER A 146 -3.06 -4.78 -20.08
N GLN A 147 -2.08 -4.79 -19.18
CA GLN A 147 -1.92 -5.86 -18.19
C GLN A 147 -2.92 -5.70 -17.03
N LEU A 148 -3.21 -4.46 -16.59
CA LEU A 148 -4.27 -4.22 -15.59
C LEU A 148 -5.62 -4.75 -16.09
N SER A 149 -5.96 -4.50 -17.35
CA SER A 149 -7.24 -4.98 -17.92
C SER A 149 -7.41 -6.50 -17.89
N LYS A 150 -6.31 -7.25 -17.74
CA LYS A 150 -6.29 -8.72 -17.68
C LYS A 150 -5.96 -9.26 -16.28
N SER A 151 -5.69 -8.41 -15.33
CA SER A 151 -5.16 -8.77 -14.00
C SER A 151 -6.18 -9.47 -13.10
N ASN A 152 -7.48 -9.33 -13.40
CA ASN A 152 -8.58 -9.81 -12.54
C ASN A 152 -8.59 -9.21 -11.11
N ILE A 153 -8.06 -8.00 -10.94
CA ILE A 153 -8.19 -7.24 -9.69
C ILE A 153 -9.65 -6.82 -9.54
N ASN A 154 -10.22 -6.98 -8.34
CA ASN A 154 -11.64 -6.68 -8.15
C ASN A 154 -11.93 -5.17 -8.24
N PHE A 155 -11.14 -4.34 -7.54
CA PHE A 155 -11.34 -2.89 -7.57
C PHE A 155 -10.03 -2.17 -7.83
N PHE A 156 -10.06 -1.18 -8.72
CA PHE A 156 -8.96 -0.25 -8.87
C PHE A 156 -9.48 1.19 -8.95
N VAL A 157 -8.80 2.09 -8.25
CA VAL A 157 -9.16 3.51 -8.13
C VAL A 157 -7.90 4.35 -8.29
N GLY A 158 -7.88 5.29 -9.24
CA GLY A 158 -6.75 6.19 -9.51
C GLY A 158 -6.96 6.99 -10.78
N GLY A 159 -6.02 7.84 -11.13
CA GLY A 159 -6.02 8.58 -12.39
C GLY A 159 -5.66 7.73 -13.60
N GLY A 160 -5.54 8.36 -14.77
CA GLY A 160 -4.96 7.76 -15.97
C GLY A 160 -5.96 7.21 -16.98
N GLU A 161 -7.18 7.75 -17.04
CA GLU A 161 -8.21 7.32 -18.01
C GLU A 161 -7.70 7.30 -19.47
N LYS A 162 -6.81 8.24 -19.84
CA LYS A 162 -6.21 8.30 -21.17
C LYS A 162 -5.49 7.01 -21.59
N TYR A 163 -4.92 6.26 -20.65
CA TYR A 163 -4.22 5.00 -20.97
C TYR A 163 -5.18 3.84 -21.23
N PHE A 164 -6.48 4.03 -20.97
CA PHE A 164 -7.53 3.06 -21.25
C PHE A 164 -8.34 3.38 -22.50
N ASN A 165 -8.65 4.64 -22.77
CA ASN A 165 -9.58 5.02 -23.83
C ASN A 165 -8.99 5.98 -24.91
N ASP A 166 -7.85 6.67 -24.64
CA ASP A 166 -7.17 7.57 -25.61
C ASP A 166 -5.77 7.06 -25.97
N ARG A 167 -5.73 5.83 -26.43
CA ARG A 167 -4.50 5.10 -26.73
C ARG A 167 -4.04 5.27 -28.16
N ARG A 168 -2.70 5.28 -28.37
CA ARG A 168 -2.12 5.35 -29.73
C ARG A 168 -2.48 4.14 -30.60
N ASP A 169 -2.72 2.97 -30.01
CA ASP A 169 -3.15 1.75 -30.69
C ASP A 169 -4.66 1.74 -31.02
N LYS A 170 -5.39 2.81 -30.70
CA LYS A 170 -6.82 3.00 -30.91
C LYS A 170 -7.71 1.97 -30.19
N ARG A 171 -7.17 1.19 -29.27
CA ARG A 171 -7.96 0.32 -28.37
C ARG A 171 -8.68 1.16 -27.34
N ASN A 172 -9.83 0.66 -26.91
CA ASN A 172 -10.53 1.16 -25.72
C ASN A 172 -10.63 0.02 -24.70
N LEU A 173 -9.71 0.00 -23.74
CA LEU A 173 -9.64 -1.08 -22.75
C LEU A 173 -10.88 -1.11 -21.85
N MET A 174 -11.53 0.04 -21.60
CA MET A 174 -12.77 0.04 -20.81
C MET A 174 -13.88 -0.74 -21.51
N ASN A 175 -13.94 -0.66 -22.84
CA ASN A 175 -14.88 -1.44 -23.64
C ASN A 175 -14.50 -2.91 -23.82
N GLU A 176 -13.19 -3.24 -23.64
CA GLU A 176 -12.69 -4.62 -23.74
C GLU A 176 -12.81 -5.38 -22.40
N MET A 177 -13.05 -4.67 -21.30
CA MET A 177 -13.20 -5.23 -19.95
C MET A 177 -14.68 -5.55 -19.66
N ASP A 178 -15.27 -6.48 -20.43
CA ASP A 178 -16.71 -6.80 -20.42
C ASP A 178 -17.26 -7.19 -19.02
N ASP A 179 -16.41 -7.66 -18.13
CA ASP A 179 -16.77 -8.08 -16.78
C ASP A 179 -16.56 -6.99 -15.71
N TYR A 180 -16.09 -5.79 -16.12
CA TYR A 180 -15.94 -4.64 -15.26
C TYR A 180 -17.08 -3.63 -15.45
N SER A 181 -17.44 -3.00 -14.35
CA SER A 181 -18.23 -1.77 -14.35
C SER A 181 -17.31 -0.58 -14.10
N PHE A 182 -17.45 0.49 -14.83
CA PHE A 182 -16.67 1.71 -14.61
C PHE A 182 -17.50 2.77 -13.91
N ALA A 183 -17.00 3.23 -12.76
CA ALA A 183 -17.62 4.33 -12.03
C ALA A 183 -17.18 5.67 -12.60
N ASN A 184 -18.07 6.65 -12.58
CA ASN A 184 -17.83 8.03 -13.02
C ASN A 184 -17.78 9.03 -11.84
N SER A 185 -18.08 8.57 -10.63
CA SER A 185 -17.97 9.33 -9.39
C SER A 185 -17.79 8.38 -8.20
N LEU A 186 -17.43 8.92 -7.04
CA LEU A 186 -17.29 8.12 -5.83
C LEU A 186 -18.67 7.57 -5.37
N GLU A 187 -19.73 8.34 -5.49
CA GLU A 187 -21.11 7.92 -5.19
C GLU A 187 -21.50 6.76 -6.11
N ASN A 188 -21.24 6.88 -7.41
CA ASN A 188 -21.51 5.83 -8.37
C ASN A 188 -20.66 4.57 -8.08
N PHE A 189 -19.35 4.73 -7.71
CA PHE A 189 -18.53 3.60 -7.26
C PHE A 189 -19.18 2.86 -6.08
N ILE A 190 -19.75 3.59 -5.12
CA ILE A 190 -20.41 2.99 -3.95
C ILE A 190 -21.70 2.24 -4.37
N GLU A 191 -22.46 2.77 -5.30
CA GLU A 191 -23.77 2.24 -5.71
C GLU A 191 -23.67 1.02 -6.64
N ILE A 192 -22.66 0.95 -7.52
CA ILE A 192 -22.51 -0.16 -8.46
C ILE A 192 -22.46 -1.50 -7.71
N ASN A 193 -23.38 -2.41 -8.07
CA ASN A 193 -23.41 -3.77 -7.52
C ASN A 193 -22.63 -4.73 -8.43
N SER A 194 -21.30 -4.67 -8.35
CA SER A 194 -20.37 -5.55 -9.10
C SER A 194 -19.20 -5.94 -8.22
N ASN A 195 -18.61 -7.10 -8.50
CA ASN A 195 -17.37 -7.54 -7.87
C ASN A 195 -16.11 -7.14 -8.64
N LYS A 196 -16.27 -6.43 -9.77
CA LYS A 196 -15.19 -5.85 -10.57
C LYS A 196 -15.57 -4.42 -10.95
N ILE A 197 -14.84 -3.44 -10.40
CA ILE A 197 -15.12 -2.02 -10.64
C ILE A 197 -13.81 -1.29 -10.88
N GLY A 198 -13.72 -0.55 -11.98
CA GLY A 198 -12.71 0.46 -12.24
C GLY A 198 -13.27 1.86 -11.94
N PHE A 199 -12.50 2.68 -11.26
CA PHE A 199 -12.80 4.10 -11.10
C PHE A 199 -11.58 4.93 -11.46
N LEU A 200 -11.59 5.49 -12.66
CA LEU A 200 -10.55 6.35 -13.18
C LEU A 200 -10.92 7.80 -12.84
N THR A 201 -10.29 8.32 -11.80
CA THR A 201 -10.66 9.59 -11.15
C THR A 201 -10.29 10.83 -11.97
N TYR A 202 -9.25 10.72 -12.80
CA TYR A 202 -8.72 11.79 -13.65
C TYR A 202 -8.32 11.24 -15.02
N TYR A 203 -8.35 12.11 -16.03
CA TYR A 203 -7.90 11.77 -17.39
C TYR A 203 -6.40 11.41 -17.43
N ASP A 204 -5.57 12.18 -16.75
CA ASP A 204 -4.14 11.98 -16.53
C ASP A 204 -3.85 11.78 -15.04
N ASP A 205 -2.72 12.26 -14.55
CA ASP A 205 -2.43 12.28 -13.13
C ASP A 205 -3.40 13.21 -12.38
N PRO A 206 -3.85 12.82 -11.19
CA PRO A 206 -4.61 13.72 -10.32
C PRO A 206 -3.78 14.92 -9.89
N ILE A 207 -4.41 16.07 -9.75
CA ILE A 207 -3.80 17.26 -9.15
C ILE A 207 -3.39 17.03 -7.68
N GLY A 208 -2.49 17.86 -7.16
CA GLY A 208 -2.05 17.76 -5.77
C GLY A 208 -3.17 18.01 -4.75
N LYS A 209 -3.00 17.54 -3.54
CA LYS A 209 -3.96 17.79 -2.45
C LYS A 209 -4.09 19.26 -2.14
N HIS A 210 -2.99 20.00 -2.13
CA HIS A 210 -2.94 21.46 -1.95
C HIS A 210 -3.72 22.20 -3.05
N GLU A 211 -3.83 21.63 -4.24
CA GLU A 211 -4.64 22.16 -5.36
C GLU A 211 -6.12 21.74 -5.30
N GLY A 212 -6.52 20.94 -4.31
CA GLY A 212 -7.91 20.56 -4.08
C GLY A 212 -8.35 19.24 -4.71
N ARG A 213 -7.45 18.26 -4.89
CA ARG A 213 -7.78 16.91 -5.41
C ARG A 213 -9.05 16.32 -4.81
N LYS A 214 -9.95 15.84 -5.69
CA LYS A 214 -11.17 15.11 -5.35
C LYS A 214 -11.30 13.86 -6.25
N PRO A 215 -11.82 12.74 -5.72
CA PRO A 215 -12.10 12.48 -4.30
C PRO A 215 -10.83 12.44 -3.46
N SER A 216 -10.96 12.55 -2.12
CA SER A 216 -9.83 12.40 -1.22
C SER A 216 -9.40 10.93 -1.11
N LEU A 217 -8.11 10.69 -0.78
CA LEU A 217 -7.63 9.33 -0.53
C LEU A 217 -8.44 8.65 0.59
N GLU A 218 -8.75 9.39 1.63
CA GLU A 218 -9.58 8.93 2.75
C GLU A 218 -10.95 8.43 2.29
N ASP A 219 -11.64 9.18 1.43
CA ASP A 219 -12.97 8.81 0.92
C ASP A 219 -12.91 7.58 0.01
N MET A 220 -11.91 7.50 -0.89
CA MET A 220 -11.68 6.36 -1.77
C MET A 220 -11.42 5.08 -0.97
N VAL A 221 -10.58 5.15 0.07
CA VAL A 221 -10.24 4.01 0.93
C VAL A 221 -11.44 3.55 1.73
N GLN A 222 -12.20 4.46 2.35
CA GLN A 222 -13.40 4.08 3.12
C GLN A 222 -14.47 3.42 2.23
N ALA A 223 -14.73 3.97 1.04
CA ALA A 223 -15.66 3.41 0.07
C ALA A 223 -15.23 2.00 -0.37
N THR A 224 -13.95 1.81 -0.67
CA THR A 224 -13.39 0.53 -1.11
C THR A 224 -13.44 -0.52 0.00
N ILE A 225 -13.06 -0.18 1.24
CA ILE A 225 -13.15 -1.09 2.39
C ILE A 225 -14.59 -1.53 2.61
N LYS A 226 -15.53 -0.59 2.56
CA LYS A 226 -16.98 -0.91 2.70
C LYS A 226 -17.43 -1.91 1.63
N LYS A 227 -17.00 -1.73 0.37
CA LYS A 227 -17.30 -2.67 -0.70
C LYS A 227 -16.65 -4.03 -0.48
N LEU A 228 -15.36 -4.10 -0.20
CA LEU A 228 -14.64 -5.35 0.04
C LEU A 228 -15.32 -6.16 1.16
N LYS A 229 -15.72 -5.51 2.25
CA LYS A 229 -16.41 -6.17 3.38
C LYS A 229 -17.79 -6.74 3.00
N SER A 230 -18.47 -6.16 2.03
CA SER A 230 -19.81 -6.65 1.61
C SER A 230 -19.77 -8.05 0.98
N PHE A 231 -18.62 -8.49 0.47
CA PHE A 231 -18.45 -9.84 -0.11
C PHE A 231 -18.17 -10.93 0.93
N ASN A 232 -17.95 -10.57 2.19
CA ASN A 232 -17.67 -11.53 3.27
C ASN A 232 -16.51 -12.50 2.98
N LYS A 233 -15.54 -12.04 2.20
CA LYS A 233 -14.28 -12.73 1.87
C LYS A 233 -13.11 -12.00 2.50
N PRO A 234 -11.96 -12.66 2.74
CA PRO A 234 -10.74 -11.95 3.05
C PRO A 234 -10.35 -11.07 1.86
N PHE A 235 -9.62 -9.98 2.12
CA PHE A 235 -9.17 -9.08 1.07
C PHE A 235 -7.72 -8.60 1.26
N PHE A 236 -7.09 -8.29 0.14
CA PHE A 236 -5.84 -7.55 0.07
C PHE A 236 -6.11 -6.19 -0.59
N LEU A 237 -5.86 -5.12 0.14
CA LEU A 237 -6.00 -3.74 -0.34
C LEU A 237 -4.63 -3.06 -0.34
N LEU A 238 -4.18 -2.63 -1.53
CA LEU A 238 -3.06 -1.71 -1.67
C LEU A 238 -3.58 -0.28 -1.71
N VAL A 239 -2.97 0.60 -0.93
CA VAL A 239 -3.25 2.04 -0.89
C VAL A 239 -1.94 2.79 -1.09
N GLU A 240 -1.91 3.69 -2.05
CA GLU A 240 -0.77 4.56 -2.29
C GLU A 240 -1.14 6.04 -2.12
N GLY A 241 -0.37 6.72 -1.25
CA GLY A 241 -0.28 8.17 -1.21
C GLY A 241 0.90 8.61 -2.07
N SER A 242 0.66 8.79 -3.37
CA SER A 242 1.70 8.87 -4.41
C SER A 242 2.45 10.20 -4.43
N GLN A 243 1.83 11.28 -3.95
CA GLN A 243 2.33 12.64 -4.25
C GLN A 243 3.14 13.29 -3.13
N ILE A 244 3.42 12.57 -2.06
CA ILE A 244 4.44 13.00 -1.07
C ILE A 244 5.80 13.06 -1.77
N ASP A 245 6.08 12.09 -2.64
CA ASP A 245 7.25 12.02 -3.52
C ASP A 245 7.35 13.23 -4.45
N TRP A 246 6.27 13.57 -5.15
CA TRP A 246 6.28 14.70 -6.09
C TRP A 246 6.58 16.02 -5.41
N GLY A 247 5.98 16.24 -4.22
CA GLY A 247 6.33 17.41 -3.41
C GLY A 247 7.80 17.40 -2.97
N GLY A 248 8.36 16.21 -2.72
CA GLY A 248 9.79 16.01 -2.44
C GLY A 248 10.68 16.36 -3.64
N HIS A 249 10.36 15.91 -4.84
CA HIS A 249 11.05 16.23 -6.09
C HIS A 249 11.04 17.73 -6.39
N ASP A 250 9.91 18.38 -6.17
CA ASP A 250 9.75 19.81 -6.38
C ASP A 250 10.33 20.66 -5.23
N ASN A 251 10.81 20.02 -4.14
CA ASN A 251 11.21 20.67 -2.91
C ASN A 251 10.11 21.61 -2.34
N ASP A 252 8.85 21.24 -2.56
CA ASP A 252 7.66 21.97 -2.17
C ASP A 252 7.10 21.47 -0.84
N SER A 253 7.33 22.24 0.22
CA SER A 253 6.88 21.89 1.57
C SER A 253 5.36 21.90 1.72
N GLU A 254 4.63 22.76 1.01
CA GLU A 254 3.17 22.80 1.05
C GLU A 254 2.57 21.53 0.44
N HIS A 255 3.11 21.12 -0.71
CA HIS A 255 2.73 19.89 -1.36
C HIS A 255 3.02 18.68 -0.46
N VAL A 256 4.27 18.52 0.03
CA VAL A 256 4.64 17.42 0.94
C VAL A 256 3.73 17.37 2.17
N ILE A 257 3.52 18.49 2.87
CA ILE A 257 2.73 18.54 4.10
C ILE A 257 1.27 18.20 3.82
N SER A 258 0.68 18.75 2.76
CA SER A 258 -0.72 18.51 2.42
C SER A 258 -1.01 17.04 2.11
N GLU A 259 -0.11 16.37 1.38
CA GLU A 259 -0.19 14.95 1.05
C GLU A 259 0.04 14.08 2.30
N MET A 260 1.04 14.40 3.12
CA MET A 260 1.28 13.71 4.39
C MET A 260 0.07 13.78 5.32
N LEU A 261 -0.57 14.95 5.43
CA LEU A 261 -1.77 15.12 6.26
C LEU A 261 -2.97 14.33 5.72
N GLU A 262 -3.14 14.24 4.41
CA GLU A 262 -4.18 13.39 3.82
C GLU A 262 -3.88 11.91 4.05
N PHE A 263 -2.63 11.49 3.85
CA PHE A 263 -2.20 10.12 4.09
C PHE A 263 -2.39 9.73 5.56
N ASP A 264 -1.97 10.58 6.50
CA ASP A 264 -2.12 10.34 7.95
C ASP A 264 -3.60 10.25 8.39
N ARG A 265 -4.48 11.12 7.87
CA ARG A 265 -5.92 10.98 8.12
C ARG A 265 -6.47 9.66 7.60
N THR A 266 -5.99 9.23 6.43
CA THR A 266 -6.36 7.92 5.84
C THR A 266 -5.88 6.78 6.73
N VAL A 267 -4.65 6.82 7.22
CA VAL A 267 -4.10 5.87 8.22
C VAL A 267 -5.02 5.80 9.43
N GLY A 268 -5.42 6.94 9.97
CA GLY A 268 -6.35 7.01 11.12
C GLY A 268 -7.67 6.28 10.85
N LYS A 269 -8.25 6.41 9.66
CA LYS A 269 -9.50 5.68 9.27
C LYS A 269 -9.26 4.18 9.12
N VAL A 270 -8.14 3.80 8.52
CA VAL A 270 -7.76 2.39 8.36
C VAL A 270 -7.53 1.73 9.72
N PHE A 271 -6.85 2.40 10.65
CA PHE A 271 -6.67 1.89 12.01
C PHE A 271 -8.00 1.74 12.76
N ASN A 272 -8.91 2.73 12.66
CA ASN A 272 -10.25 2.62 13.25
C ASN A 272 -11.01 1.41 12.70
N PHE A 273 -10.88 1.13 11.41
CA PHE A 273 -11.47 -0.04 10.79
C PHE A 273 -10.83 -1.33 11.33
N ALA A 274 -9.49 -1.43 11.34
CA ALA A 274 -8.76 -2.63 11.75
C ALA A 274 -9.01 -2.99 13.21
N GLU A 275 -9.00 -2.01 14.11
CA GLU A 275 -9.29 -2.17 15.54
C GLU A 275 -10.70 -2.68 15.80
N LYS A 276 -11.67 -2.23 15.00
CA LYS A 276 -13.07 -2.71 15.07
C LYS A 276 -13.23 -4.09 14.46
N ASP A 277 -12.58 -4.37 13.34
CA ASP A 277 -12.67 -5.64 12.60
C ASP A 277 -11.93 -6.77 13.32
N LYS A 278 -10.82 -6.48 14.00
CA LYS A 278 -9.96 -7.40 14.77
C LYS A 278 -9.32 -8.54 13.96
N ASN A 279 -9.59 -8.61 12.67
CA ASN A 279 -9.04 -9.61 11.74
C ASN A 279 -8.37 -8.93 10.52
N THR A 280 -7.92 -7.71 10.68
CA THR A 280 -7.23 -6.94 9.64
C THR A 280 -5.81 -6.60 10.08
N THR A 281 -4.83 -7.02 9.30
CA THR A 281 -3.43 -6.61 9.44
C THR A 281 -3.21 -5.38 8.56
N VAL A 282 -2.69 -4.33 9.17
CA VAL A 282 -2.32 -3.08 8.47
C VAL A 282 -0.80 -2.97 8.48
N VAL A 283 -0.22 -2.69 7.32
CA VAL A 283 1.22 -2.45 7.13
C VAL A 283 1.36 -1.14 6.38
N ILE A 284 2.16 -0.21 6.91
CA ILE A 284 2.36 1.13 6.36
C ILE A 284 3.85 1.36 6.23
N THR A 285 4.30 1.76 5.05
CA THR A 285 5.72 2.07 4.80
C THR A 285 5.85 3.09 3.67
N ALA A 286 7.08 3.39 3.29
CA ALA A 286 7.44 4.08 2.06
C ALA A 286 8.24 3.14 1.16
N ASP A 287 8.37 3.50 -0.09
CA ASP A 287 9.25 2.83 -1.05
C ASP A 287 10.68 3.40 -1.01
N HIS A 288 10.84 4.69 -0.74
CA HIS A 288 12.08 5.45 -0.51
C HIS A 288 11.78 6.75 0.22
N GLU A 289 12.81 7.55 0.47
CA GLU A 289 12.73 8.95 0.86
C GLU A 289 13.03 9.82 -0.38
N THR A 290 12.42 11.00 -0.48
CA THR A 290 12.62 11.95 -1.57
C THR A 290 12.96 13.35 -1.07
N GLY A 291 13.91 14.01 -1.76
CA GLY A 291 14.30 15.39 -1.52
C GLY A 291 15.39 15.55 -0.46
N GLY A 292 15.71 14.51 0.32
CA GLY A 292 16.61 14.63 1.46
C GLY A 292 16.11 15.69 2.45
N LEU A 293 14.80 15.66 2.75
CA LEU A 293 14.12 16.65 3.57
C LEU A 293 14.70 16.69 4.99
N SER A 294 14.92 17.89 5.49
CA SER A 294 15.32 18.15 6.88
C SER A 294 14.49 19.27 7.47
N ILE A 295 13.94 19.09 8.67
CA ILE A 295 13.27 20.13 9.42
C ILE A 295 14.36 20.90 10.19
N VAL A 296 14.55 22.17 9.88
CA VAL A 296 15.67 22.97 10.39
C VAL A 296 15.23 24.04 11.40
N ASP A 297 13.93 24.36 11.44
CA ASP A 297 13.33 25.34 12.36
C ASP A 297 11.81 25.15 12.38
N GLY A 298 11.11 25.85 13.26
CA GLY A 298 9.65 25.84 13.35
C GLY A 298 9.12 26.45 14.63
N ASN A 299 7.78 26.37 14.79
CA ASN A 299 7.09 26.80 16.00
C ASN A 299 5.95 25.83 16.32
N LEU A 300 6.00 25.22 17.51
CA LEU A 300 4.98 24.26 17.96
C LEU A 300 3.62 24.91 18.23
N GLU A 301 3.60 26.17 18.72
CA GLU A 301 2.34 26.87 19.03
C GLU A 301 1.54 27.17 17.76
N ASP A 302 2.23 27.50 16.66
CA ASP A 302 1.63 27.82 15.37
C ASP A 302 1.56 26.60 14.41
N SER A 303 2.04 25.43 14.85
CA SER A 303 2.18 24.23 14.02
C SER A 303 2.98 24.49 12.72
N LYS A 304 4.04 25.29 12.82
CA LYS A 304 4.82 25.77 11.71
C LYS A 304 6.13 25.01 11.60
N VAL A 305 6.50 24.56 10.42
CA VAL A 305 7.79 23.91 10.15
C VAL A 305 8.55 24.68 9.07
N VAL A 306 9.87 24.66 9.19
CA VAL A 306 10.79 25.17 8.17
C VAL A 306 11.58 24.01 7.63
N ASN A 307 11.22 23.56 6.45
CA ASN A 307 11.87 22.48 5.75
C ASN A 307 13.01 23.00 4.87
N LYS A 308 14.05 22.16 4.71
CA LYS A 308 15.08 22.31 3.69
C LYS A 308 15.31 20.98 3.01
N TYR A 309 15.69 21.04 1.76
CA TYR A 309 15.96 19.90 0.90
C TYR A 309 17.41 19.94 0.43
N VAL A 310 18.01 18.78 0.24
CA VAL A 310 19.39 18.68 -0.26
C VAL A 310 19.46 18.06 -1.66
N SER A 311 18.33 17.58 -2.18
CA SER A 311 18.21 16.93 -3.49
C SER A 311 16.84 17.23 -4.09
N GLU A 312 16.72 17.08 -5.41
CA GLU A 312 15.44 16.95 -6.14
C GLU A 312 15.14 15.47 -6.48
N ASP A 313 16.01 14.55 -6.05
CA ASP A 313 15.91 13.13 -6.31
C ASP A 313 15.65 12.34 -5.00
N HIS A 314 15.47 11.03 -5.14
CA HIS A 314 15.38 10.11 -4.02
C HIS A 314 16.68 10.03 -3.23
N THR A 315 16.60 9.57 -1.98
CA THR A 315 17.78 9.26 -1.18
C THR A 315 17.82 7.78 -0.77
N ALA A 316 19.00 7.33 -0.34
CA ALA A 316 19.19 5.96 0.12
C ALA A 316 18.93 5.77 1.63
N THR A 317 18.28 6.74 2.26
CA THR A 317 17.93 6.66 3.68
C THR A 317 16.93 5.53 3.92
N MET A 318 17.14 4.71 4.96
CA MET A 318 16.14 3.73 5.39
C MET A 318 14.82 4.43 5.69
N VAL A 319 13.72 3.79 5.31
CA VAL A 319 12.38 4.30 5.61
C VAL A 319 11.69 3.47 6.70
N PRO A 320 10.75 4.04 7.45
CA PRO A 320 10.07 3.33 8.51
C PRO A 320 9.00 2.39 7.96
N ILE A 321 8.72 1.34 8.73
CA ILE A 321 7.56 0.49 8.54
C ILE A 321 6.78 0.42 9.84
N PHE A 322 5.47 0.62 9.76
CA PHE A 322 4.53 0.61 10.87
C PHE A 322 3.50 -0.49 10.66
N SER A 323 3.03 -1.09 11.74
CA SER A 323 2.01 -2.12 11.61
C SER A 323 1.08 -2.21 12.80
N LEU A 324 -0.15 -2.69 12.53
CA LEU A 324 -1.23 -2.85 13.51
C LEU A 324 -2.08 -4.07 13.17
N GLY A 325 -2.60 -4.75 14.19
CA GLY A 325 -3.51 -5.88 14.07
C GLY A 325 -2.84 -7.25 14.16
N PRO A 326 -3.53 -8.33 13.80
CA PRO A 326 -2.96 -9.68 13.83
C PRO A 326 -1.67 -9.74 12.97
N TYR A 327 -0.67 -10.50 13.45
CA TYR A 327 0.63 -10.68 12.78
C TYR A 327 1.50 -9.40 12.64
N SER A 328 1.08 -8.26 13.17
CA SER A 328 1.84 -7.00 13.09
C SER A 328 3.26 -7.12 13.65
N SER A 329 3.50 -7.99 14.63
CA SER A 329 4.83 -8.24 15.19
C SER A 329 5.87 -8.78 14.20
N LEU A 330 5.45 -9.31 13.05
CA LEU A 330 6.36 -9.77 11.99
C LEU A 330 7.14 -8.60 11.35
N PHE A 331 6.64 -7.38 11.46
CA PHE A 331 7.21 -6.19 10.83
C PHE A 331 8.16 -5.40 11.73
N ASN A 332 8.53 -5.92 12.91
CA ASN A 332 9.57 -5.36 13.76
C ASN A 332 10.98 -5.58 13.18
N GLY A 333 11.91 -4.68 13.52
CA GLY A 333 13.34 -4.85 13.26
C GLY A 333 13.83 -4.03 12.07
N ILE A 334 15.04 -4.32 11.62
CA ILE A 334 15.69 -3.67 10.48
C ILE A 334 16.01 -4.76 9.46
N TYR A 335 15.44 -4.63 8.25
CA TYR A 335 15.56 -5.66 7.23
C TYR A 335 15.47 -5.07 5.81
N ASP A 336 15.58 -5.91 4.81
CA ASP A 336 15.48 -5.51 3.41
C ASP A 336 14.00 -5.39 2.98
N ASN A 337 13.67 -4.48 2.06
CA ASN A 337 12.29 -4.29 1.59
C ASN A 337 11.71 -5.54 0.90
N THR A 338 12.55 -6.46 0.40
CA THR A 338 12.12 -7.77 -0.13
C THR A 338 11.43 -8.64 0.93
N GLU A 339 11.85 -8.54 2.20
CA GLU A 339 11.27 -9.35 3.28
C GLU A 339 9.81 -8.99 3.60
N ILE A 340 9.33 -7.83 3.14
CA ILE A 340 7.90 -7.48 3.26
C ILE A 340 7.04 -8.50 2.54
N PHE A 341 7.44 -8.93 1.34
CA PHE A 341 6.76 -9.98 0.59
C PHE A 341 6.67 -11.28 1.40
N ASP A 342 7.79 -11.77 1.92
CA ASP A 342 7.83 -13.04 2.68
C ASP A 342 6.92 -12.99 3.91
N LYS A 343 6.91 -11.83 4.61
CA LYS A 343 6.06 -11.62 5.79
C LYS A 343 4.56 -11.59 5.43
N LEU A 344 4.20 -10.93 4.32
CA LEU A 344 2.82 -10.90 3.83
C LEU A 344 2.38 -12.27 3.30
N GLU A 345 3.24 -12.97 2.57
CA GLU A 345 2.96 -14.33 2.09
C GLU A 345 2.71 -15.27 3.25
N ALA A 346 3.54 -15.22 4.30
CA ALA A 346 3.35 -16.02 5.51
C ALA A 346 1.99 -15.78 6.21
N ILE A 347 1.39 -14.61 6.05
CA ILE A 347 0.04 -14.30 6.54
C ILE A 347 -1.05 -14.92 5.65
N ILE A 348 -0.86 -14.88 4.33
CA ILE A 348 -1.86 -15.31 3.34
C ILE A 348 -1.96 -16.83 3.23
N ILE A 349 -0.85 -17.55 3.42
CA ILE A 349 -0.81 -19.02 3.27
C ILE A 349 -1.21 -19.78 4.55
N LYS A 350 -1.38 -19.09 5.67
CA LYS A 350 -1.88 -19.68 6.92
C LYS A 350 -3.39 -19.91 6.88
#